data_ea91c5fc7d3fbd90274fd75b303c0b65
#
_entry.id   ea91c5fc7d3fbd90274fd75b303c0b65
#
_cell.length_a   1.000
_cell.length_b   1.000
_cell.length_c   1.000
_cell.angle_alpha   90.00
_cell.angle_beta   90.00
_cell.angle_gamma   90.00
#
_symmetry.space_group_name_H-M   'P 1'
#
loop_
_entity.id
_entity.type
_entity.pdbx_description
1 polymer ?
#
loop_
_entity_poly.entity_id
_entity_poly.type
_entity_poly.pdbx_seq_one_letter_code
_entity_poly.pdbx_strand_id
1 'polypeptide(L)'
;MKRKLKWIAVALVAGFALLQLTNPSRTNPLVVRDLMAANPPPPPIAAMLHAACYDCHSSETRWPWYSHVAPMSWLIAHDVTEGRQHLNLSVWPGDDPVRAVKLLDKMSDAIGNGEMPLDKYTKLHADARLTEVQRKELTDWLDGESARLKSGVGK
;
A
#
# COMPACT_ATOMS: atom_id res chain seq x y z
N MET A 1 15.87 46.11 -1.68
CA MET A 1 14.92 45.00 -1.68
C MET A 1 15.30 43.90 -2.67
N LYS A 2 15.52 44.11 -3.96
CA LYS A 2 15.83 43.09 -4.99
C LYS A 2 17.03 42.19 -4.67
N ARG A 3 18.10 42.72 -4.11
CA ARG A 3 19.31 41.97 -3.76
C ARG A 3 19.07 40.98 -2.59
N LYS A 4 18.32 41.36 -1.55
CA LYS A 4 17.97 40.51 -0.44
C LYS A 4 17.06 39.33 -0.91
N LEU A 5 16.07 39.64 -1.77
CA LEU A 5 15.17 38.63 -2.33
C LEU A 5 15.93 37.61 -3.18
N LYS A 6 16.94 38.03 -3.96
CA LYS A 6 17.80 37.11 -4.72
C LYS A 6 18.55 36.13 -3.80
N TRP A 7 19.14 36.62 -2.71
CA TRP A 7 19.86 35.72 -1.76
C TRP A 7 18.94 34.78 -1.02
N ILE A 8 17.72 35.21 -0.68
CA ILE A 8 16.69 34.31 -0.10
C ILE A 8 16.33 33.20 -1.09
N ALA A 9 16.09 33.54 -2.36
CA ALA A 9 15.80 32.56 -3.39
C ALA A 9 16.95 31.53 -3.57
N VAL A 10 18.19 32.01 -3.62
CA VAL A 10 19.38 31.13 -3.68
C VAL A 10 19.47 30.21 -2.48
N ALA A 11 19.23 30.69 -1.25
CA ALA A 11 19.26 29.91 -0.04
C ALA A 11 18.15 28.83 -0.04
N LEU A 12 16.93 29.15 -0.51
CA LEU A 12 15.82 28.19 -0.63
C LEU A 12 16.15 27.09 -1.63
N VAL A 13 16.69 27.43 -2.80
CA VAL A 13 17.09 26.47 -3.83
C VAL A 13 18.23 25.58 -3.31
N ALA A 14 19.24 26.16 -2.66
CA ALA A 14 20.33 25.40 -2.05
C ALA A 14 19.82 24.47 -0.94
N GLY A 15 18.95 24.96 -0.07
CA GLY A 15 18.32 24.16 0.97
C GLY A 15 17.50 22.99 0.39
N PHE A 16 16.70 23.27 -0.65
CA PHE A 16 15.94 22.22 -1.33
C PHE A 16 16.88 21.18 -1.99
N ALA A 17 17.96 21.61 -2.63
CA ALA A 17 18.94 20.71 -3.23
C ALA A 17 19.63 19.83 -2.17
N LEU A 18 19.95 20.38 -0.99
CA LEU A 18 20.52 19.62 0.12
C LEU A 18 19.54 18.57 0.66
N LEU A 19 18.24 18.88 0.72
CA LEU A 19 17.22 17.91 1.13
C LEU A 19 17.20 16.67 0.23
N GLN A 20 17.53 16.82 -1.07
CA GLN A 20 17.53 15.68 -1.99
C GLN A 20 18.64 14.66 -1.68
N LEU A 21 19.65 15.02 -0.90
CA LEU A 21 20.72 14.10 -0.46
C LEU A 21 20.24 13.09 0.61
N THR A 22 19.09 13.34 1.23
CA THR A 22 18.52 12.52 2.31
C THR A 22 17.37 11.60 1.84
N ASN A 23 17.24 11.38 0.54
CA ASN A 23 16.19 10.53 -0.01
C ASN A 23 16.31 9.08 0.50
N PRO A 24 15.22 8.48 1.00
CA PRO A 24 15.22 7.11 1.48
C PRO A 24 15.34 6.12 0.32
N SER A 25 15.76 4.89 0.64
CA SER A 25 15.77 3.78 -0.32
C SER A 25 14.35 3.42 -0.76
N ARG A 26 14.19 3.14 -2.05
CA ARG A 26 12.95 2.68 -2.70
C ARG A 26 13.20 1.33 -3.30
N THR A 27 13.09 0.28 -2.48
CA THR A 27 13.34 -1.09 -2.90
C THR A 27 12.07 -1.91 -2.91
N ASN A 28 12.00 -2.83 -3.84
CA ASN A 28 11.00 -3.89 -3.86
C ASN A 28 11.72 -5.20 -3.52
N PRO A 29 11.55 -5.72 -2.29
CA PRO A 29 12.11 -7.00 -1.89
C PRO A 29 11.57 -8.14 -2.74
N LEU A 30 12.21 -9.30 -2.69
CA LEU A 30 11.71 -10.49 -3.39
C LEU A 30 10.33 -10.90 -2.88
N VAL A 31 9.46 -11.27 -3.79
CA VAL A 31 8.18 -11.92 -3.48
C VAL A 31 8.48 -13.35 -3.00
N VAL A 32 8.07 -13.67 -1.78
CA VAL A 32 8.25 -15.01 -1.20
C VAL A 32 7.05 -15.89 -1.51
N ARG A 33 5.86 -15.37 -1.23
CA ARG A 33 4.57 -15.99 -1.51
C ARG A 33 3.53 -14.88 -1.59
N ASP A 34 2.90 -14.72 -2.72
CA ASP A 34 1.89 -13.68 -2.92
C ASP A 34 0.50 -14.13 -2.50
N LEU A 35 -0.31 -13.20 -1.94
CA LEU A 35 -1.69 -13.45 -1.56
C LEU A 35 -2.52 -13.98 -2.72
N MET A 36 -2.45 -13.33 -3.89
CA MET A 36 -3.27 -13.70 -5.04
C MET A 36 -2.80 -14.99 -5.69
N ALA A 37 -1.53 -15.36 -5.54
CA ALA A 37 -1.04 -16.67 -5.96
C ALA A 37 -1.53 -17.79 -5.01
N ALA A 38 -1.63 -17.50 -3.72
CA ALA A 38 -2.11 -18.45 -2.72
C ALA A 38 -3.65 -18.57 -2.71
N ASN A 39 -4.35 -17.49 -2.97
CA ASN A 39 -5.81 -17.38 -3.01
C ASN A 39 -6.23 -16.62 -4.28
N PRO A 40 -6.29 -17.27 -5.44
CA PRO A 40 -6.55 -16.59 -6.71
C PRO A 40 -7.91 -15.89 -6.72
N PRO A 41 -7.95 -14.54 -6.78
CA PRO A 41 -9.21 -13.81 -6.81
C PRO A 41 -9.77 -13.75 -8.24
N PRO A 42 -11.08 -13.49 -8.38
CA PRO A 42 -11.65 -13.10 -9.66
C PRO A 42 -10.96 -11.83 -10.22
N PRO A 43 -10.86 -11.66 -11.56
CA PRO A 43 -10.15 -10.53 -12.17
C PRO A 43 -10.55 -9.14 -11.64
N PRO A 44 -11.83 -8.82 -11.36
CA PRO A 44 -12.20 -7.53 -10.78
C PRO A 44 -11.59 -7.31 -9.39
N ILE A 45 -11.57 -8.34 -8.54
CA ILE A 45 -10.98 -8.29 -7.19
C ILE A 45 -9.46 -8.12 -7.29
N ALA A 46 -8.80 -8.85 -8.19
CA ALA A 46 -7.37 -8.70 -8.45
C ALA A 46 -7.02 -7.25 -8.84
N ALA A 47 -7.80 -6.64 -9.73
CA ALA A 47 -7.60 -5.26 -10.14
C ALA A 47 -7.76 -4.28 -8.96
N MET A 48 -8.76 -4.46 -8.11
CA MET A 48 -8.96 -3.64 -6.91
C MET A 48 -7.80 -3.78 -5.91
N LEU A 49 -7.35 -5.00 -5.65
CA LEU A 49 -6.19 -5.26 -4.78
C LEU A 49 -4.93 -4.56 -5.31
N HIS A 50 -4.62 -4.69 -6.61
CA HIS A 50 -3.48 -4.02 -7.22
C HIS A 50 -3.58 -2.51 -7.12
N ALA A 51 -4.75 -1.93 -7.44
CA ALA A 51 -4.92 -0.49 -7.46
C ALA A 51 -4.89 0.14 -6.06
N ALA A 52 -5.50 -0.52 -5.06
CA ALA A 52 -5.77 0.06 -3.75
C ALA A 52 -4.81 -0.39 -2.63
N CYS A 53 -4.12 -1.54 -2.80
CA CYS A 53 -3.37 -2.16 -1.70
C CYS A 53 -1.89 -2.41 -2.03
N TYR A 54 -1.58 -2.90 -3.23
CA TYR A 54 -0.26 -3.44 -3.56
C TYR A 54 0.88 -2.42 -3.50
N ASP A 55 0.63 -1.15 -3.82
CA ASP A 55 1.68 -0.12 -3.78
C ASP A 55 2.27 0.08 -2.38
N CYS A 56 1.47 -0.07 -1.31
CA CYS A 56 1.98 0.07 0.06
C CYS A 56 2.18 -1.27 0.77
N HIS A 57 1.40 -2.30 0.42
CA HIS A 57 1.35 -3.56 1.15
C HIS A 57 1.96 -4.75 0.40
N SER A 58 2.81 -4.52 -0.60
CA SER A 58 3.50 -5.60 -1.32
C SER A 58 4.93 -5.25 -1.67
N SER A 59 5.64 -6.22 -2.26
CA SER A 59 6.95 -6.02 -2.87
C SER A 59 6.87 -5.52 -4.32
N GLU A 60 5.69 -5.06 -4.77
CA GLU A 60 5.43 -4.62 -6.14
C GLU A 60 5.06 -3.14 -6.22
N THR A 61 5.60 -2.32 -5.31
CA THR A 61 5.36 -0.87 -5.31
C THR A 61 5.74 -0.23 -6.63
N ARG A 62 4.80 0.45 -7.26
CA ARG A 62 5.03 1.32 -8.42
C ARG A 62 5.46 2.70 -7.91
N TRP A 63 6.77 2.92 -7.81
CA TRP A 63 7.33 4.16 -7.29
C TRP A 63 7.07 5.34 -8.25
N PRO A 64 6.14 6.27 -7.95
CA PRO A 64 5.86 7.40 -8.83
C PRO A 64 7.02 8.41 -8.81
N TRP A 65 7.09 9.29 -9.83
CA TRP A 65 8.20 10.25 -9.94
C TRP A 65 8.37 11.14 -8.69
N TYR A 66 7.27 11.52 -8.04
CA TYR A 66 7.30 12.36 -6.84
C TYR A 66 7.83 11.60 -5.59
N SER A 67 7.89 10.28 -5.62
CA SER A 67 8.56 9.49 -4.58
C SER A 67 10.09 9.67 -4.60
N HIS A 68 10.63 10.32 -5.63
CA HIS A 68 12.04 10.63 -5.76
C HIS A 68 12.41 12.04 -5.32
N VAL A 69 11.43 12.84 -4.89
CA VAL A 69 11.61 14.26 -4.55
C VAL A 69 11.23 14.50 -3.08
N ALA A 70 12.22 14.91 -2.26
CA ALA A 70 11.95 15.31 -0.89
C ALA A 70 11.13 16.63 -0.83
N PRO A 71 10.17 16.78 0.10
CA PRO A 71 9.90 15.88 1.25
C PRO A 71 8.95 14.71 0.96
N MET A 72 8.30 14.65 -0.23
CA MET A 72 7.35 13.59 -0.57
C MET A 72 7.97 12.20 -0.54
N SER A 73 9.24 12.09 -0.93
CA SER A 73 9.98 10.81 -0.86
C SER A 73 10.01 10.20 0.54
N TRP A 74 10.12 11.02 1.59
CA TRP A 74 10.12 10.54 2.97
C TRP A 74 8.75 10.02 3.38
N LEU A 75 7.69 10.74 3.03
CA LEU A 75 6.33 10.35 3.34
C LEU A 75 5.97 9.01 2.67
N ILE A 76 6.25 8.89 1.38
CA ILE A 76 5.88 7.68 0.62
C ILE A 76 6.70 6.48 1.08
N ALA A 77 8.01 6.64 1.29
CA ALA A 77 8.85 5.56 1.79
C ALA A 77 8.45 5.12 3.21
N HIS A 78 8.03 6.06 4.07
CA HIS A 78 7.46 5.77 5.37
C HIS A 78 6.17 4.96 5.23
N ASP A 79 5.21 5.42 4.42
CA ASP A 79 3.92 4.75 4.23
C ASP A 79 4.08 3.31 3.68
N VAL A 80 4.99 3.11 2.72
CA VAL A 80 5.30 1.77 2.18
C VAL A 80 5.96 0.89 3.24
N THR A 81 6.86 1.45 4.04
CA THR A 81 7.53 0.70 5.11
C THR A 81 6.53 0.27 6.18
N GLU A 82 5.72 1.18 6.68
CA GLU A 82 4.66 0.90 7.64
C GLU A 82 3.62 -0.07 7.09
N GLY A 83 3.17 0.14 5.84
CA GLY A 83 2.25 -0.75 5.15
C GLY A 83 2.76 -2.19 5.14
N ARG A 84 4.02 -2.41 4.74
CA ARG A 84 4.65 -3.74 4.70
C ARG A 84 4.87 -4.35 6.08
N GLN A 85 5.08 -3.55 7.13
CA GLN A 85 5.22 -4.04 8.50
C GLN A 85 3.90 -4.56 9.06
N HIS A 86 2.80 -3.86 8.79
CA HIS A 86 1.48 -4.25 9.25
C HIS A 86 0.86 -5.39 8.44
N LEU A 87 1.05 -5.36 7.13
CA LEU A 87 0.55 -6.33 6.16
C LEU A 87 1.48 -6.37 4.96
N ASN A 88 2.01 -7.53 4.60
CA ASN A 88 2.79 -7.71 3.37
C ASN A 88 2.18 -8.83 2.53
N LEU A 89 1.50 -8.46 1.46
CA LEU A 89 0.81 -9.37 0.55
C LEU A 89 1.78 -10.24 -0.26
N SER A 90 3.04 -9.81 -0.39
CA SER A 90 4.11 -10.57 -1.05
C SER A 90 4.84 -11.55 -0.11
N VAL A 91 4.46 -11.57 1.19
CA VAL A 91 4.96 -12.51 2.21
C VAL A 91 3.77 -13.14 2.92
N TRP A 92 2.87 -13.72 2.12
CA TRP A 92 1.61 -14.27 2.62
C TRP A 92 1.83 -15.55 3.46
N PRO A 93 1.20 -15.70 4.64
CA PRO A 93 1.43 -16.83 5.54
C PRO A 93 0.63 -18.08 5.11
N GLY A 94 0.95 -18.64 3.92
CA GLY A 94 0.20 -19.77 3.36
C GLY A 94 0.29 -21.08 4.15
N ASP A 95 1.33 -21.21 5.00
CA ASP A 95 1.52 -22.42 5.85
C ASP A 95 0.94 -22.22 7.26
N ASP A 96 0.40 -21.04 7.54
CA ASP A 96 -0.26 -20.70 8.81
C ASP A 96 -1.68 -20.17 8.52
N PRO A 97 -2.67 -21.05 8.40
CA PRO A 97 -4.04 -20.65 8.10
C PRO A 97 -4.67 -19.78 9.20
N VAL A 98 -4.26 -19.94 10.45
CA VAL A 98 -4.75 -19.08 11.55
C VAL A 98 -4.29 -17.65 11.38
N ARG A 99 -3.04 -17.47 11.01
CA ARG A 99 -2.50 -16.14 10.71
C ARG A 99 -3.10 -15.56 9.42
N ALA A 100 -3.27 -16.36 8.38
CA ALA A 100 -3.90 -15.95 7.13
C ALA A 100 -5.34 -15.45 7.37
N VAL A 101 -6.15 -16.18 8.09
CA VAL A 101 -7.50 -15.79 8.52
C VAL A 101 -7.48 -14.43 9.22
N LYS A 102 -6.60 -14.28 10.21
CA LYS A 102 -6.49 -13.03 10.99
C LYS A 102 -6.12 -11.82 10.12
N LEU A 103 -5.31 -12.02 9.07
CA LEU A 103 -4.96 -10.96 8.13
C LEU A 103 -6.13 -10.64 7.20
N LEU A 104 -6.84 -11.64 6.68
CA LEU A 104 -8.05 -11.44 5.85
C LEU A 104 -9.14 -10.69 6.62
N ASP A 105 -9.43 -11.10 7.87
CA ASP A 105 -10.41 -10.42 8.72
C ASP A 105 -10.01 -8.95 8.94
N LYS A 106 -8.73 -8.66 9.25
CA LYS A 106 -8.23 -7.28 9.40
C LYS A 106 -8.32 -6.45 8.12
N MET A 107 -8.05 -7.06 6.95
CA MET A 107 -8.20 -6.38 5.67
C MET A 107 -9.67 -6.01 5.44
N SER A 108 -10.59 -6.96 5.66
CA SER A 108 -12.03 -6.74 5.52
C SER A 108 -12.51 -5.62 6.42
N ASP A 109 -12.13 -5.63 7.71
CA ASP A 109 -12.46 -4.59 8.67
C ASP A 109 -11.96 -3.21 8.24
N ALA A 110 -10.68 -3.07 7.89
CA ALA A 110 -10.08 -1.80 7.51
C ALA A 110 -10.70 -1.21 6.23
N ILE A 111 -11.06 -2.07 5.27
CA ILE A 111 -11.74 -1.66 4.04
C ILE A 111 -13.20 -1.29 4.36
N GLY A 112 -13.90 -2.13 5.12
CA GLY A 112 -15.30 -1.91 5.50
C GLY A 112 -15.51 -0.62 6.29
N ASN A 113 -14.60 -0.31 7.22
CA ASN A 113 -14.63 0.90 8.04
C ASN A 113 -14.15 2.16 7.30
N GLY A 114 -13.63 2.02 6.08
CA GLY A 114 -13.10 3.15 5.30
C GLY A 114 -11.72 3.65 5.74
N GLU A 115 -11.02 2.90 6.58
CA GLU A 115 -9.64 3.22 6.98
C GLU A 115 -8.66 3.02 5.83
N MET A 116 -8.95 2.05 4.93
CA MET A 116 -8.18 1.73 3.73
C MET A 116 -9.07 1.73 2.48
N PRO A 117 -8.53 2.18 1.35
CA PRO A 117 -7.22 2.82 1.15
C PRO A 117 -7.17 4.23 1.75
N LEU A 118 -5.98 4.71 2.12
CA LEU A 118 -5.80 6.03 2.74
C LEU A 118 -6.29 7.18 1.84
N ASP A 119 -6.99 8.15 2.41
CA ASP A 119 -7.49 9.32 1.68
C ASP A 119 -6.40 10.09 0.94
N LYS A 120 -5.21 10.23 1.56
CA LYS A 120 -4.07 10.90 0.92
C LYS A 120 -3.58 10.17 -0.32
N TYR A 121 -3.67 8.83 -0.35
CA TYR A 121 -3.31 8.01 -1.49
C TYR A 121 -4.34 8.13 -2.61
N THR A 122 -5.63 8.00 -2.30
CA THR A 122 -6.72 8.06 -3.28
C THR A 122 -6.89 9.43 -3.93
N LYS A 123 -6.37 10.52 -3.32
CA LYS A 123 -6.35 11.86 -3.93
C LYS A 123 -5.45 11.93 -5.16
N LEU A 124 -4.37 11.15 -5.18
CA LEU A 124 -3.40 11.11 -6.28
C LEU A 124 -3.61 9.89 -7.21
N HIS A 125 -4.34 8.86 -6.74
CA HIS A 125 -4.57 7.60 -7.46
C HIS A 125 -6.08 7.36 -7.58
N ALA A 126 -6.66 7.84 -8.69
CA ALA A 126 -8.11 7.77 -8.91
C ALA A 126 -8.62 6.32 -9.03
N ASP A 127 -7.80 5.42 -9.55
CA ASP A 127 -8.04 3.99 -9.69
C ASP A 127 -8.11 3.24 -8.36
N ALA A 128 -7.52 3.80 -7.31
CA ALA A 128 -7.59 3.27 -5.95
C ALA A 128 -8.86 3.67 -5.18
N ARG A 129 -9.70 4.54 -5.75
CA ARG A 129 -10.97 4.96 -5.12
C ARG A 129 -12.01 3.89 -5.28
N LEU A 130 -12.21 3.10 -4.25
CA LEU A 130 -13.26 2.08 -4.23
C LEU A 130 -14.64 2.74 -4.07
N THR A 131 -15.57 2.43 -4.96
CA THR A 131 -17.00 2.72 -4.77
C THR A 131 -17.55 1.84 -3.64
N GLU A 132 -18.73 2.17 -3.09
CA GLU A 132 -19.37 1.33 -2.07
C GLU A 132 -19.62 -0.10 -2.56
N VAL A 133 -19.98 -0.27 -3.85
CA VAL A 133 -20.17 -1.58 -4.47
C VAL A 133 -18.84 -2.35 -4.50
N GLN A 134 -17.77 -1.71 -4.97
CA GLN A 134 -16.45 -2.32 -5.04
C GLN A 134 -15.88 -2.66 -3.64
N ARG A 135 -16.12 -1.79 -2.66
CA ARG A 135 -15.75 -2.02 -1.26
C ARG A 135 -16.44 -3.27 -0.74
N LYS A 136 -17.75 -3.37 -0.97
CA LYS A 136 -18.52 -4.55 -0.58
C LYS A 136 -18.06 -5.82 -1.29
N GLU A 137 -17.85 -5.79 -2.60
CA GLU A 137 -17.36 -6.94 -3.37
C GLU A 137 -16.00 -7.43 -2.86
N LEU A 138 -15.10 -6.49 -2.52
CA LEU A 138 -13.78 -6.83 -2.00
C LEU A 138 -13.87 -7.42 -0.59
N THR A 139 -14.67 -6.85 0.31
CA THR A 139 -14.88 -7.41 1.65
C THR A 139 -15.58 -8.75 1.61
N ASP A 140 -16.60 -8.93 0.78
CA ASP A 140 -17.28 -10.22 0.60
C ASP A 140 -16.30 -11.33 0.14
N TRP A 141 -15.37 -10.99 -0.75
CA TRP A 141 -14.34 -11.94 -1.19
C TRP A 141 -13.36 -12.28 -0.05
N LEU A 142 -12.89 -11.28 0.71
CA LEU A 142 -11.98 -11.49 1.85
C LEU A 142 -12.63 -12.36 2.92
N ASP A 143 -13.89 -12.09 3.26
CA ASP A 143 -14.67 -12.85 4.24
C ASP A 143 -14.91 -14.29 3.76
N GLY A 144 -15.19 -14.47 2.47
CA GLY A 144 -15.32 -15.79 1.85
C GLY A 144 -14.03 -16.61 1.94
N GLU A 145 -12.87 -16.02 1.66
CA GLU A 145 -11.57 -16.67 1.78
C GLU A 145 -11.23 -16.98 3.25
N SER A 146 -11.55 -16.07 4.17
CA SER A 146 -11.41 -16.31 5.61
C SER A 146 -12.25 -17.48 6.07
N ALA A 147 -13.52 -17.55 5.68
CA ALA A 147 -14.43 -18.67 6.02
C ALA A 147 -13.94 -19.99 5.43
N ARG A 148 -13.44 -19.99 4.19
CA ARG A 148 -12.87 -21.17 3.52
C ARG A 148 -11.67 -21.72 4.30
N LEU A 149 -10.76 -20.85 4.74
CA LEU A 149 -9.59 -21.26 5.51
C LEU A 149 -9.99 -21.77 6.91
N LYS A 150 -10.95 -21.12 7.59
CA LYS A 150 -11.48 -21.56 8.88
C LYS A 150 -12.06 -22.97 8.80
N SER A 151 -12.79 -23.30 7.71
CA SER A 151 -13.36 -24.63 7.50
C SER A 151 -12.31 -25.72 7.19
N GLY A 152 -11.16 -25.34 6.64
CA GLY A 152 -10.05 -26.25 6.34
C GLY A 152 -9.19 -26.60 7.56
N VAL A 153 -9.15 -25.75 8.57
CA VAL A 153 -8.38 -25.95 9.82
C VAL A 153 -9.04 -27.01 10.74
N GLY A 154 -10.31 -27.30 10.54
CA GLY A 154 -11.09 -28.27 11.37
C GLY A 154 -11.03 -29.72 10.88
N LYS A 155 -10.21 -30.04 9.88
CA LYS A 155 -10.01 -31.41 9.36
C LYS A 155 -8.57 -31.88 9.59
#